data_23f8e9fc51da4a603489900fb51eab5a
#
_entry.id   23f8e9fc51da4a603489900fb51eab5a
#
_cell.length_a   1.000
_cell.length_b   1.000
_cell.length_c   1.000
_cell.angle_alpha   90.00
_cell.angle_beta   90.00
_cell.angle_gamma   90.00
#
_symmetry.space_group_name_H-M   'P 1'
#
loop_
_entity.id
_entity.type
_entity.pdbx_description
1 polymer ?
#
loop_
_entity_poly.entity_id
_entity_poly.type
_entity_poly.pdbx_seq_one_letter_code
_entity_poly.pdbx_strand_id
1 'polypeptide(L)'
;LRNSIFSNLIMYIGKNLDRGFKDLSIFEIGPIFKGSKPGDQTTVVCGLSAGKKNRLSWIKKERNVDIFDVKRDVIQTLVEAGYNYDKFVIDDETPNYYHPGKSGRLFLNNEKDKVAAFFGEIHPNIIKKLDIKSESLVGFEIFMDNLKLPKKTLKDQKPKFIVSDFQKSERDFAF
;
A
#
# COMPACT_ATOMS: atom_id res chain seq x y z
N LEU A 1 -23.33 -6.69 4.17
CA LEU A 1 -21.95 -7.06 4.52
C LEU A 1 -21.04 -6.67 3.35
N ARG A 2 -19.94 -5.95 3.62
CA ARG A 2 -19.00 -5.52 2.58
C ARG A 2 -18.04 -6.67 2.23
N ASN A 3 -17.85 -6.92 0.96
CA ASN A 3 -16.89 -7.89 0.44
C ASN A 3 -15.54 -7.27 0.05
N SER A 4 -15.45 -5.94 0.03
CA SER A 4 -14.22 -5.18 -0.20
C SER A 4 -14.28 -3.82 0.48
N ILE A 5 -13.13 -3.32 0.93
CA ILE A 5 -12.95 -1.97 1.43
C ILE A 5 -12.71 -1.01 0.25
N PHE A 6 -12.16 -1.51 -0.85
CA PHE A 6 -11.79 -0.72 -2.03
C PHE A 6 -12.93 0.14 -2.56
N SER A 7 -14.14 -0.43 -2.67
CA SER A 7 -15.30 0.28 -3.19
C SER A 7 -15.63 1.54 -2.37
N ASN A 8 -15.53 1.44 -1.04
CA ASN A 8 -15.77 2.58 -0.16
C ASN A 8 -14.68 3.65 -0.33
N LEU A 9 -13.41 3.24 -0.34
CA LEU A 9 -12.30 4.18 -0.52
C LEU A 9 -12.35 4.87 -1.88
N ILE A 10 -12.71 4.17 -2.95
CA ILE A 10 -12.88 4.75 -4.28
C ILE A 10 -13.97 5.84 -4.26
N MET A 11 -15.11 5.57 -3.62
CA MET A 11 -16.18 6.57 -3.47
C MET A 11 -15.73 7.80 -2.67
N TYR A 12 -14.93 7.60 -1.61
CA TYR A 12 -14.39 8.71 -0.83
C TYR A 12 -13.39 9.55 -1.64
N ILE A 13 -12.54 8.92 -2.44
CA ILE A 13 -11.65 9.63 -3.36
C ILE A 13 -12.48 10.46 -4.34
N GLY A 14 -13.47 9.88 -5.02
CA GLY A 14 -14.33 10.60 -5.95
C GLY A 14 -14.95 11.85 -5.31
N LYS A 15 -15.59 11.70 -4.14
CA LYS A 15 -16.19 12.83 -3.39
C LYS A 15 -15.19 13.93 -3.02
N ASN A 16 -13.96 13.58 -2.70
CA ASN A 16 -12.94 14.57 -2.36
C ASN A 16 -12.40 15.27 -3.62
N LEU A 17 -12.22 14.55 -4.72
CA LEU A 17 -11.86 15.13 -6.01
C LEU A 17 -12.90 16.14 -6.47
N ASP A 18 -14.19 15.84 -6.33
CA ASP A 18 -15.29 16.77 -6.66
C ASP A 18 -15.28 18.04 -5.79
N ARG A 19 -14.71 17.95 -4.57
CA ARG A 19 -14.51 19.11 -3.68
C ARG A 19 -13.20 19.86 -3.95
N GLY A 20 -12.44 19.46 -4.97
CA GLY A 20 -11.20 20.13 -5.37
C GLY A 20 -9.93 19.61 -4.69
N PHE A 21 -10.01 18.59 -3.84
CA PHE A 21 -8.82 17.94 -3.28
C PHE A 21 -8.26 16.95 -4.30
N LYS A 22 -7.15 17.30 -4.95
CA LYS A 22 -6.60 16.52 -6.06
C LYS A 22 -5.58 15.47 -5.64
N ASP A 23 -4.83 15.72 -4.57
CA ASP A 23 -3.74 14.87 -4.09
C ASP A 23 -4.17 14.20 -2.79
N LEU A 24 -4.51 12.91 -2.89
CA LEU A 24 -5.13 12.16 -1.82
C LEU A 24 -4.38 10.85 -1.57
N SER A 25 -4.16 10.53 -0.31
CA SER A 25 -3.75 9.19 0.13
C SER A 25 -4.58 8.83 1.35
N ILE A 26 -5.41 7.81 1.21
CA ILE A 26 -6.32 7.36 2.26
C ILE A 26 -6.16 5.86 2.49
N PHE A 27 -6.41 5.41 3.71
CA PHE A 27 -6.40 3.98 4.03
C PHE A 27 -7.49 3.65 5.05
N GLU A 28 -7.83 2.38 5.10
CA GLU A 28 -8.74 1.81 6.10
C GLU A 28 -8.26 0.41 6.49
N ILE A 29 -8.39 0.10 7.77
CA ILE A 29 -8.18 -1.25 8.31
C ILE A 29 -9.51 -1.75 8.83
N GLY A 30 -9.91 -2.93 8.37
CA GLY A 30 -11.17 -3.50 8.82
C GLY A 30 -11.51 -4.84 8.20
N PRO A 31 -12.62 -5.45 8.62
CA PRO A 31 -13.05 -6.73 8.10
C PRO A 31 -13.75 -6.58 6.73
N ILE A 32 -13.48 -7.54 5.87
CA ILE A 32 -14.29 -7.89 4.71
C ILE A 32 -14.95 -9.24 4.97
N PHE A 33 -16.09 -9.51 4.32
CA PHE A 33 -16.89 -10.68 4.54
C PHE A 33 -17.00 -11.51 3.26
N LYS A 34 -16.59 -12.78 3.34
CA LYS A 34 -16.70 -13.76 2.23
C LYS A 34 -18.03 -14.49 2.24
N GLY A 35 -18.73 -14.44 3.37
CA GLY A 35 -20.01 -15.10 3.60
C GLY A 35 -20.78 -14.47 4.76
N SER A 36 -21.85 -15.14 5.19
CA SER A 36 -22.75 -14.68 6.26
C SER A 36 -22.54 -15.43 7.59
N LYS A 37 -21.67 -16.43 7.62
CA LYS A 37 -21.43 -17.24 8.83
C LYS A 37 -20.39 -16.58 9.73
N PRO A 38 -20.46 -16.80 11.05
CA PRO A 38 -19.38 -16.44 11.96
C PRO A 38 -18.05 -17.06 11.48
N GLY A 39 -17.00 -16.25 11.36
CA GLY A 39 -15.69 -16.69 10.85
C GLY A 39 -15.45 -16.44 9.36
N ASP A 40 -16.48 -16.12 8.57
CA ASP A 40 -16.34 -15.79 7.14
C ASP A 40 -15.80 -14.35 6.91
N GLN A 41 -15.05 -13.83 7.86
CA GLN A 41 -14.46 -12.50 7.77
C GLN A 41 -12.93 -12.58 7.66
N THR A 42 -12.36 -11.60 7.01
CA THR A 42 -10.91 -11.44 6.87
C THR A 42 -10.54 -9.98 7.14
N THR A 43 -9.54 -9.76 7.97
CA THR A 43 -9.03 -8.42 8.23
C THR A 43 -8.13 -7.97 7.08
N VAL A 44 -8.44 -6.82 6.51
CA VAL A 44 -7.71 -6.25 5.37
C VAL A 44 -7.24 -4.84 5.72
N VAL A 45 -6.00 -4.54 5.37
CA VAL A 45 -5.47 -3.18 5.28
C VAL A 45 -5.56 -2.75 3.83
N CYS A 46 -6.31 -1.71 3.56
CA CYS A 46 -6.56 -1.24 2.21
C CYS A 46 -6.16 0.23 2.09
N GLY A 47 -5.43 0.60 1.05
CA GLY A 47 -5.04 1.98 0.79
C GLY A 47 -5.24 2.37 -0.66
N LEU A 48 -5.59 3.63 -0.88
CA LEU A 48 -5.72 4.25 -2.20
C LEU A 48 -5.04 5.61 -2.23
N SER A 49 -4.35 5.89 -3.33
CA SER A 49 -3.72 7.17 -3.60
C SER A 49 -4.10 7.68 -4.98
N ALA A 50 -4.37 8.98 -5.08
CA ALA A 50 -4.72 9.68 -6.32
C ALA A 50 -3.94 10.99 -6.44
N GLY A 51 -3.70 11.43 -7.67
CA GLY A 51 -3.06 12.71 -7.95
C GLY A 51 -1.54 12.66 -7.85
N LYS A 52 -0.96 13.70 -7.30
CA LYS A 52 0.49 13.88 -7.30
C LYS A 52 1.15 13.37 -6.02
N LYS A 53 2.29 12.68 -6.17
CA LYS A 53 3.07 12.17 -5.05
C LYS A 53 3.80 13.27 -4.29
N ASN A 54 4.39 14.20 -5.02
CA ASN A 54 5.19 15.27 -4.45
C ASN A 54 4.55 16.60 -4.80
N ARG A 55 4.49 17.51 -3.82
CA ARG A 55 4.21 18.92 -4.10
C ARG A 55 5.40 19.53 -4.85
N LEU A 56 5.12 20.56 -5.62
CA LEU A 56 6.16 21.30 -6.33
C LEU A 56 7.26 21.74 -5.35
N SER A 57 8.49 21.35 -5.62
CA SER A 57 9.66 21.77 -4.86
C SER A 57 10.86 21.95 -5.79
N TRP A 58 11.83 22.75 -5.37
CA TRP A 58 13.06 22.99 -6.14
C TRP A 58 13.95 21.74 -6.24
N ILE A 59 13.79 20.76 -5.33
CA ILE A 59 14.61 19.53 -5.30
C ILE A 59 13.98 18.41 -6.12
N LYS A 60 12.63 18.28 -6.11
CA LYS A 60 11.93 17.14 -6.70
C LYS A 60 10.95 17.61 -7.75
N LYS A 61 11.05 17.01 -8.95
CA LYS A 61 10.04 17.18 -9.99
C LYS A 61 8.70 16.61 -9.51
N GLU A 62 7.65 17.31 -9.86
CA GLU A 62 6.29 16.86 -9.66
C GLU A 62 6.01 15.60 -10.52
N ARG A 63 5.40 14.58 -9.93
CA ARG A 63 4.96 13.38 -10.65
C ARG A 63 3.69 12.82 -10.05
N ASN A 64 2.93 12.13 -10.83
CA ASN A 64 1.77 11.39 -10.36
C ASN A 64 2.20 10.21 -9.48
N VAL A 65 1.27 9.76 -8.61
CA VAL A 65 1.43 8.48 -7.89
C VAL A 65 1.43 7.33 -8.90
N ASP A 66 2.23 6.31 -8.63
CA ASP A 66 2.39 5.16 -9.51
C ASP A 66 2.38 3.83 -8.74
N ILE A 67 2.44 2.73 -9.47
CA ILE A 67 2.48 1.36 -8.91
C ILE A 67 3.64 1.16 -7.93
N PHE A 68 4.79 1.80 -8.15
CA PHE A 68 5.97 1.62 -7.28
C PHE A 68 5.78 2.31 -5.92
N ASP A 69 4.95 3.36 -5.86
CA ASP A 69 4.60 4.00 -4.60
C ASP A 69 3.80 3.04 -3.72
N VAL A 70 2.73 2.45 -4.25
CA VAL A 70 1.90 1.51 -3.47
C VAL A 70 2.62 0.19 -3.20
N LYS A 71 3.46 -0.29 -4.11
CA LYS A 71 4.33 -1.44 -3.86
C LYS A 71 5.24 -1.19 -2.65
N ARG A 72 5.87 -0.02 -2.58
CA ARG A 72 6.69 0.38 -1.45
C ARG A 72 5.88 0.46 -0.16
N ASP A 73 4.67 1.03 -0.21
CA ASP A 73 3.81 1.16 0.96
C ASP A 73 3.40 -0.22 1.51
N VAL A 74 3.10 -1.21 0.63
CA VAL A 74 2.86 -2.60 1.01
C VAL A 74 4.08 -3.21 1.68
N ILE A 75 5.25 -3.13 1.03
CA ILE A 75 6.50 -3.71 1.55
C ILE A 75 6.84 -3.11 2.90
N GLN A 76 6.79 -1.78 3.02
CA GLN A 76 7.09 -1.10 4.27
C GLN A 76 6.12 -1.47 5.38
N THR A 77 4.82 -1.56 5.08
CA THR A 77 3.80 -2.00 6.04
C THR A 77 4.10 -3.41 6.56
N LEU A 78 4.47 -4.34 5.68
CA LEU A 78 4.81 -5.72 6.07
C LEU A 78 6.10 -5.78 6.89
N VAL A 79 7.12 -5.01 6.52
CA VAL A 79 8.40 -4.96 7.24
C VAL A 79 8.20 -4.38 8.65
N GLU A 80 7.45 -3.28 8.78
CA GLU A 80 7.13 -2.67 10.09
C GLU A 80 6.26 -3.61 10.96
N ALA A 81 5.42 -4.43 10.32
CA ALA A 81 4.67 -5.49 11.00
C ALA A 81 5.55 -6.70 11.41
N GLY A 82 6.84 -6.69 11.11
CA GLY A 82 7.82 -7.71 11.53
C GLY A 82 8.01 -8.85 10.53
N TYR A 83 7.55 -8.72 9.29
CA TYR A 83 7.78 -9.74 8.25
C TYR A 83 9.08 -9.48 7.51
N ASN A 84 9.83 -10.57 7.21
CA ASN A 84 11.00 -10.46 6.33
C ASN A 84 10.55 -10.45 4.87
N TYR A 85 10.87 -9.35 4.17
CA TYR A 85 10.50 -9.17 2.76
C TYR A 85 11.11 -10.24 1.83
N ASP A 86 12.29 -10.75 2.10
CA ASP A 86 12.96 -11.77 1.27
C ASP A 86 12.18 -13.09 1.14
N LYS A 87 11.19 -13.29 2.00
CA LYS A 87 10.31 -14.47 1.96
C LYS A 87 9.11 -14.32 1.03
N PHE A 88 8.89 -13.13 0.49
CA PHE A 88 7.78 -12.87 -0.41
C PHE A 88 8.21 -12.98 -1.87
N VAL A 89 7.29 -13.47 -2.67
CA VAL A 89 7.40 -13.53 -4.13
C VAL A 89 6.31 -12.65 -4.73
N ILE A 90 6.61 -12.04 -5.87
CA ILE A 90 5.67 -11.20 -6.61
C ILE A 90 5.42 -11.85 -7.96
N ASP A 91 4.14 -11.91 -8.36
CA ASP A 91 3.70 -12.24 -9.71
C ASP A 91 2.64 -11.22 -10.20
N ASP A 92 2.12 -11.44 -11.39
CA ASP A 92 1.17 -10.57 -12.10
C ASP A 92 -0.29 -11.06 -12.02
N GLU A 93 -0.56 -12.13 -11.28
CA GLU A 93 -1.90 -12.68 -11.14
C GLU A 93 -2.74 -11.85 -10.17
N THR A 94 -3.49 -10.90 -10.69
CA THR A 94 -4.28 -9.93 -9.90
C THR A 94 -5.75 -9.95 -10.28
N PRO A 95 -6.64 -9.52 -9.35
CA PRO A 95 -8.06 -9.35 -9.67
C PRO A 95 -8.29 -8.35 -10.81
N ASN A 96 -9.38 -8.53 -11.54
CA ASN A 96 -9.74 -7.76 -12.73
C ASN A 96 -10.08 -6.27 -12.47
N TYR A 97 -10.15 -5.85 -11.23
CA TYR A 97 -10.30 -4.43 -10.89
C TYR A 97 -8.96 -3.69 -10.84
N TYR A 98 -7.84 -4.38 -10.93
CA TYR A 98 -6.53 -3.80 -11.20
C TYR A 98 -6.22 -3.75 -12.70
N HIS A 99 -5.33 -2.85 -13.07
CA HIS A 99 -4.81 -2.78 -14.44
C HIS A 99 -3.93 -4.00 -14.75
N PRO A 100 -4.18 -4.77 -15.83
CA PRO A 100 -3.51 -6.03 -16.07
C PRO A 100 -1.99 -5.95 -16.27
N GLY A 101 -1.47 -4.80 -16.71
CA GLY A 101 -0.03 -4.60 -16.92
C GLY A 101 0.64 -3.70 -15.86
N LYS A 102 -0.12 -3.24 -14.85
CA LYS A 102 0.39 -2.33 -13.81
C LYS A 102 -0.14 -2.73 -12.43
N SER A 103 -0.03 -4.00 -12.13
CA SER A 103 -0.43 -4.57 -10.85
C SER A 103 0.44 -5.77 -10.48
N GLY A 104 0.39 -6.19 -9.24
CA GLY A 104 1.11 -7.34 -8.76
C GLY A 104 0.46 -7.95 -7.53
N ARG A 105 0.71 -9.25 -7.37
CA ARG A 105 0.31 -10.04 -6.22
C ARG A 105 1.54 -10.41 -5.41
N LEU A 106 1.45 -10.26 -4.10
CA LEU A 106 2.48 -10.66 -3.14
C LEU A 106 2.01 -11.88 -2.36
N PHE A 107 2.86 -12.90 -2.23
CA PHE A 107 2.58 -14.09 -1.44
C PHE A 107 3.88 -14.66 -0.82
N LEU A 108 3.75 -15.49 0.22
CA LEU A 108 4.91 -16.17 0.80
C LEU A 108 5.38 -17.29 -0.13
N ASN A 109 6.70 -17.41 -0.33
CA ASN A 109 7.32 -18.34 -1.27
C ASN A 109 6.83 -19.79 -1.12
N ASN A 110 6.50 -20.22 0.10
CA ASN A 110 6.04 -21.58 0.40
C ASN A 110 4.51 -21.73 0.47
N GLU A 111 3.73 -20.67 0.27
CA GLU A 111 2.28 -20.64 0.43
C GLU A 111 1.62 -19.87 -0.74
N LYS A 112 1.84 -20.33 -1.98
CA LYS A 112 1.38 -19.66 -3.20
C LYS A 112 -0.13 -19.39 -3.24
N ASP A 113 -0.92 -20.25 -2.59
CA ASP A 113 -2.38 -20.13 -2.51
C ASP A 113 -2.84 -19.05 -1.53
N LYS A 114 -1.95 -18.55 -0.68
CA LYS A 114 -2.26 -17.53 0.32
C LYS A 114 -1.71 -16.18 -0.09
N VAL A 115 -2.55 -15.40 -0.71
CA VAL A 115 -2.21 -14.03 -1.09
C VAL A 115 -1.97 -13.19 0.15
N ALA A 116 -0.79 -12.58 0.24
CA ALA A 116 -0.45 -11.62 1.30
C ALA A 116 -0.98 -10.22 0.94
N ALA A 117 -0.80 -9.79 -0.31
CA ALA A 117 -1.27 -8.50 -0.77
C ALA A 117 -1.51 -8.47 -2.28
N PHE A 118 -2.41 -7.59 -2.70
CA PHE A 118 -2.49 -7.06 -4.06
C PHE A 118 -2.09 -5.59 -4.06
N PHE A 119 -1.49 -5.13 -5.14
CA PHE A 119 -1.19 -3.72 -5.34
C PHE A 119 -1.19 -3.38 -6.82
N GLY A 120 -1.52 -2.15 -7.16
CA GLY A 120 -1.51 -1.74 -8.56
C GLY A 120 -2.31 -0.50 -8.86
N GLU A 121 -2.35 -0.18 -10.14
CA GLU A 121 -3.22 0.85 -10.72
C GLU A 121 -4.64 0.29 -10.84
N ILE A 122 -5.64 1.10 -10.52
CA ILE A 122 -7.04 0.70 -10.67
C ILE A 122 -7.39 0.67 -12.15
N HIS A 123 -8.16 -0.34 -12.56
CA HIS A 123 -8.50 -0.55 -13.96
C HIS A 123 -9.23 0.68 -14.56
N PRO A 124 -8.79 1.22 -15.71
CA PRO A 124 -9.35 2.43 -16.31
C PRO A 124 -10.87 2.39 -16.53
N ASN A 125 -11.41 1.21 -16.81
CA ASN A 125 -12.86 1.04 -16.98
C ASN A 125 -13.63 1.31 -15.68
N ILE A 126 -13.06 1.05 -14.52
CA ILE A 126 -13.68 1.35 -13.23
C ILE A 126 -13.66 2.85 -12.98
N ILE A 127 -12.52 3.49 -13.22
CA ILE A 127 -12.34 4.94 -13.10
C ILE A 127 -13.36 5.65 -13.98
N LYS A 128 -13.51 5.21 -15.23
CA LYS A 128 -14.48 5.76 -16.19
C LYS A 128 -15.94 5.53 -15.76
N LYS A 129 -16.28 4.30 -15.32
CA LYS A 129 -17.65 3.97 -14.88
C LYS A 129 -18.11 4.75 -13.66
N LEU A 130 -17.17 5.10 -12.78
CA LEU A 130 -17.43 5.85 -11.54
C LEU A 130 -17.21 7.36 -11.70
N ASP A 131 -16.93 7.82 -12.93
CA ASP A 131 -16.65 9.23 -13.25
C ASP A 131 -15.60 9.88 -12.35
N ILE A 132 -14.53 9.14 -12.04
CA ILE A 132 -13.47 9.62 -11.16
C ILE A 132 -12.50 10.49 -11.96
N LYS A 133 -12.42 11.76 -11.62
CA LYS A 133 -11.59 12.77 -12.30
C LYS A 133 -10.13 12.74 -11.79
N SER A 134 -9.45 11.61 -11.96
CA SER A 134 -8.05 11.46 -11.62
C SER A 134 -7.26 10.88 -12.80
N GLU A 135 -6.07 11.41 -13.03
CA GLU A 135 -5.12 10.86 -14.02
C GLU A 135 -4.47 9.56 -13.56
N SER A 136 -4.36 9.38 -12.24
CA SER A 136 -3.80 8.18 -11.64
C SER A 136 -4.57 7.82 -10.37
N LEU A 137 -4.91 6.56 -10.24
CA LEU A 137 -5.51 5.99 -9.05
C LEU A 137 -4.85 4.65 -8.79
N VAL A 138 -4.08 4.57 -7.73
CA VAL A 138 -3.31 3.39 -7.35
C VAL A 138 -3.70 2.93 -5.96
N GLY A 139 -3.63 1.63 -5.70
CA GLY A 139 -4.02 1.12 -4.40
C GLY A 139 -3.45 -0.24 -4.07
N PHE A 140 -3.68 -0.65 -2.83
CA PHE A 140 -3.26 -1.95 -2.33
C PHE A 140 -4.26 -2.52 -1.34
N GLU A 141 -4.21 -3.84 -1.17
CA GLU A 141 -4.94 -4.61 -0.16
C GLU A 141 -3.97 -5.61 0.47
N ILE A 142 -3.86 -5.61 1.80
CA ILE A 142 -3.05 -6.58 2.55
C ILE A 142 -3.99 -7.44 3.38
N PHE A 143 -3.93 -8.75 3.21
CA PHE A 143 -4.79 -9.74 3.87
C PHE A 143 -4.09 -10.27 5.13
N MET A 144 -4.37 -9.65 6.26
CA MET A 144 -3.66 -9.95 7.52
C MET A 144 -3.84 -11.38 8.00
N ASP A 145 -5.04 -11.95 7.82
CA ASP A 145 -5.33 -13.31 8.29
C ASP A 145 -4.66 -14.41 7.45
N ASN A 146 -4.17 -14.07 6.26
CA ASN A 146 -3.37 -14.96 5.43
C ASN A 146 -1.90 -15.03 5.87
N LEU A 147 -1.49 -14.11 6.75
CA LEU A 147 -0.12 -14.00 7.24
C LEU A 147 -0.02 -14.60 8.64
N LYS A 148 0.93 -15.53 8.83
CA LYS A 148 1.26 -16.03 10.17
C LYS A 148 1.94 -14.91 10.96
N LEU A 149 1.52 -14.73 12.21
CA LEU A 149 2.18 -13.76 13.09
C LEU A 149 3.69 -13.98 13.08
N PRO A 150 4.49 -12.93 12.88
CA PRO A 150 5.94 -13.07 12.90
C PRO A 150 6.37 -13.57 14.28
N LYS A 151 7.26 -14.56 14.30
CA LYS A 151 7.86 -15.01 15.56
C LYS A 151 8.64 -13.83 16.11
N LYS A 152 8.31 -13.38 17.32
CA LYS A 152 9.15 -12.44 18.07
C LYS A 152 10.55 -13.07 18.18
N THR A 153 11.49 -12.61 17.41
CA THR A 153 12.90 -12.93 17.59
C THR A 153 13.44 -11.97 18.65
N LEU A 154 14.33 -12.45 19.52
CA LEU A 154 15.05 -11.61 20.49
C LEU A 154 15.83 -10.45 19.84
N LYS A 155 15.84 -10.37 18.50
CA LYS A 155 16.34 -9.25 17.69
C LYS A 155 15.47 -7.98 17.73
N ASP A 156 14.29 -8.03 18.35
CA ASP A 156 13.41 -6.86 18.54
C ASP A 156 13.93 -5.92 19.65
N GLN A 157 15.02 -6.25 20.31
CA GLN A 157 15.74 -5.28 21.13
C GLN A 157 16.43 -4.27 20.21
N LYS A 158 16.03 -3.03 20.32
CA LYS A 158 16.76 -1.94 19.65
C LYS A 158 18.26 -2.08 20.00
N PRO A 159 19.16 -2.05 19.00
CA PRO A 159 20.57 -2.10 19.29
C PRO A 159 20.95 -0.99 20.27
N LYS A 160 21.88 -1.29 21.18
CA LYS A 160 22.38 -0.29 22.12
C LYS A 160 22.83 0.95 21.32
N PHE A 161 22.24 2.09 21.61
CA PHE A 161 22.68 3.32 21.00
C PHE A 161 24.10 3.64 21.49
N ILE A 162 25.08 3.61 20.60
CA ILE A 162 26.45 3.95 20.88
C ILE A 162 26.62 5.40 20.48
N VAL A 163 26.78 6.27 21.47
CA VAL A 163 27.08 7.67 21.23
C VAL A 163 28.53 7.75 20.78
N SER A 164 28.80 8.52 19.72
CA SER A 164 30.18 8.80 19.31
C SER A 164 30.84 9.74 20.32
N ASP A 165 32.05 9.37 20.77
CA ASP A 165 32.87 10.20 21.66
C ASP A 165 33.52 11.38 20.93
N PHE A 166 33.37 11.44 19.60
CA PHE A 166 33.91 12.54 18.82
C PHE A 166 32.96 13.73 18.81
N GLN A 167 33.53 14.93 18.83
CA GLN A 167 32.78 16.17 18.72
C GLN A 167 32.12 16.27 17.33
N LYS A 168 30.89 16.84 17.30
CA LYS A 168 30.20 17.17 16.06
C LYS A 168 31.02 18.17 15.27
N SER A 169 31.28 17.91 14.00
CA SER A 169 31.91 18.86 13.05
C SER A 169 30.88 19.24 12.00
N GLU A 170 30.58 20.52 11.90
CA GLU A 170 29.76 21.10 10.83
C GLU A 170 30.68 21.81 9.83
N ARG A 171 30.46 21.57 8.54
CA ARG A 171 31.19 22.19 7.45
C ARG A 171 30.22 22.60 6.37
N ASP A 172 30.30 23.87 5.96
CA ASP A 172 29.56 24.38 4.82
C ASP A 172 30.43 24.26 3.56
N PHE A 173 29.83 23.77 2.49
CA PHE A 173 30.45 23.70 1.17
C PHE A 173 29.64 24.56 0.20
N ALA A 174 30.29 25.56 -0.40
CA ALA A 174 29.73 26.33 -1.50
C ALA A 174 30.31 25.79 -2.82
N PHE A 175 29.45 25.52 -3.81
CA PHE A 175 29.82 25.05 -5.15
C PHE A 175 29.34 26.04 -6.19
#